data_b37f404b4d3ce53dd3ad2201cd2cb540
#
_entry.id   b37f404b4d3ce53dd3ad2201cd2cb540
#
_cell.length_a   1.000
_cell.length_b   1.000
_cell.length_c   1.000
_cell.angle_alpha   90.00
_cell.angle_beta   90.00
_cell.angle_gamma   90.00
#
_symmetry.space_group_name_H-M   'P 1'
#
loop_
_entity.id
_entity.type
_entity.pdbx_description
1 polymer ?
#
loop_
_entity_poly.entity_id
_entity_poly.type
_entity_poly.pdbx_seq_one_letter_code
_entity_poly.pdbx_strand_id
1 'polypeptide(L)'
;MSSVITMSDLDLKGLRVLIREDLNVPIKDGKVTSDARLRAAIPTIEAAIEAGAKVMVMSHLGRPVEGVFDEELSLQPVVDYLNQALSVPVRLARDYLDGVDVNNREVVVFENIRFNKGEKKNDDELAQQLAALCDVFVMDAFGTAHRAQASTHGVAKYADVACAGPLLAAELEALGKALANPARPLVAIVGGSKVSTKLTVLESLSNVVDQLIVGGGIANTFIAAAGYNVGKSLYEEDLVDEAKRLVAAAQAKGGDIPLPSDVVTGKEFSAQAQAETKSVATIADDDMVFDIGPDTAAAFAKILEQAGTIVWNGPVGVFEFDQFGEGTKTLAHAIATSSAFSIAGGGDTLAAIDKYGIADKISYISTGGGAFLEFLEGKKLPAVAILEERALNG
;
A
#
# COMPACT_ATOMS: atom_id res chain seq x y z
N MET A 1 8.01 -5.04 -18.42
CA MET A 1 6.73 -4.40 -18.09
C MET A 1 6.22 -3.72 -19.34
N SER A 2 4.94 -3.93 -19.67
CA SER A 2 4.29 -3.12 -20.68
C SER A 2 4.29 -1.67 -20.20
N SER A 3 4.63 -0.76 -21.10
CA SER A 3 4.67 0.68 -20.79
C SER A 3 3.25 1.22 -20.70
N VAL A 4 2.99 2.07 -19.72
CA VAL A 4 1.81 2.92 -19.68
C VAL A 4 2.17 4.29 -20.26
N ILE A 5 1.19 4.98 -20.84
CA ILE A 5 1.35 6.41 -21.17
C ILE A 5 1.35 7.17 -19.85
N THR A 6 2.29 8.08 -19.65
CA THR A 6 2.33 8.95 -18.48
C THR A 6 1.77 10.33 -18.78
N MET A 7 1.23 11.00 -17.76
CA MET A 7 0.70 12.36 -17.91
C MET A 7 1.76 13.33 -18.47
N SER A 8 3.02 13.14 -18.10
CA SER A 8 4.14 13.96 -18.57
C SER A 8 4.50 13.79 -20.06
N ASP A 9 4.02 12.71 -20.68
CA ASP A 9 4.25 12.46 -22.12
C ASP A 9 3.27 13.24 -23.02
N LEU A 10 2.28 13.90 -22.43
CA LEU A 10 1.16 14.52 -23.14
C LEU A 10 1.24 16.05 -23.10
N ASP A 11 0.82 16.69 -24.19
CA ASP A 11 0.52 18.13 -24.20
C ASP A 11 -0.90 18.35 -23.70
N LEU A 12 -1.04 18.86 -22.49
CA LEU A 12 -2.31 19.04 -21.81
C LEU A 12 -2.92 20.45 -22.00
N LYS A 13 -2.23 21.33 -22.72
CA LYS A 13 -2.64 22.73 -22.83
C LYS A 13 -4.05 22.87 -23.43
N GLY A 14 -4.93 23.49 -22.68
CA GLY A 14 -6.33 23.73 -23.06
C GLY A 14 -7.24 22.50 -23.03
N LEU A 15 -6.72 21.32 -22.71
CA LEU A 15 -7.49 20.09 -22.65
C LEU A 15 -8.22 19.96 -21.29
N ARG A 16 -9.39 19.32 -21.33
CA ARG A 16 -10.12 18.90 -20.12
C ARG A 16 -9.46 17.63 -19.57
N VAL A 17 -8.87 17.75 -18.40
CA VAL A 17 -8.13 16.66 -17.76
C VAL A 17 -8.87 16.23 -16.49
N LEU A 18 -9.31 14.98 -16.44
CA LEU A 18 -9.96 14.38 -15.27
C LEU A 18 -8.98 13.46 -14.55
N ILE A 19 -8.61 13.84 -13.33
CA ILE A 19 -7.64 13.12 -12.51
C ILE A 19 -8.37 12.31 -11.43
N ARG A 20 -8.14 11.00 -11.41
CA ARG A 20 -8.60 10.14 -10.31
C ARG A 20 -7.52 10.11 -9.22
N GLU A 21 -7.80 10.79 -8.14
CA GLU A 21 -6.94 10.82 -6.94
C GLU A 21 -7.50 9.96 -5.81
N ASP A 22 -6.67 9.63 -4.85
CA ASP A 22 -7.10 9.09 -3.57
C ASP A 22 -7.10 10.20 -2.52
N LEU A 23 -8.26 10.83 -2.35
CA LEU A 23 -8.50 11.88 -1.37
C LEU A 23 -9.34 11.35 -0.18
N ASN A 24 -9.35 10.03 0.00
CA ASN A 24 -10.06 9.37 1.10
C ASN A 24 -9.27 9.54 2.40
N VAL A 25 -9.53 10.64 3.08
CA VAL A 25 -8.85 11.06 4.31
C VAL A 25 -9.83 11.06 5.50
N PRO A 26 -9.34 10.90 6.73
CA PRO A 26 -10.20 11.03 7.91
C PRO A 26 -10.66 12.48 8.09
N ILE A 27 -11.96 12.62 8.34
CA ILE A 27 -12.60 13.91 8.60
C ILE A 27 -13.27 13.84 9.97
N LYS A 28 -13.07 14.87 10.78
CA LYS A 28 -13.72 15.05 12.07
C LYS A 28 -14.19 16.48 12.19
N ASP A 29 -15.45 16.68 12.61
CA ASP A 29 -16.05 18.00 12.77
C ASP A 29 -15.88 18.91 11.54
N GLY A 30 -16.04 18.33 10.34
CA GLY A 30 -15.92 19.02 9.06
C GLY A 30 -14.49 19.41 8.67
N LYS A 31 -13.47 18.85 9.34
CA LYS A 31 -12.06 19.16 9.08
C LYS A 31 -11.26 17.90 8.80
N VAL A 32 -10.34 17.99 7.86
CA VAL A 32 -9.34 16.94 7.59
C VAL A 32 -8.41 16.83 8.79
N THR A 33 -8.28 15.61 9.35
CA THR A 33 -7.43 15.34 10.53
C THR A 33 -6.10 14.68 10.17
N SER A 34 -5.97 14.14 8.96
CA SER A 34 -4.71 13.64 8.42
C SER A 34 -4.67 13.94 6.92
N ASP A 35 -3.68 14.69 6.51
CA ASP A 35 -3.59 15.25 5.15
C ASP A 35 -2.55 14.58 4.24
N ALA A 36 -1.97 13.46 4.67
CA ALA A 36 -0.88 12.81 3.95
C ALA A 36 -1.24 12.47 2.48
N ARG A 37 -2.46 11.97 2.24
CA ARG A 37 -2.94 11.66 0.89
C ARG A 37 -3.18 12.92 0.06
N LEU A 38 -3.66 13.99 0.68
CA LEU A 38 -3.87 15.26 0.00
C LEU A 38 -2.53 15.87 -0.43
N ARG A 39 -1.54 15.87 0.46
CA ARG A 39 -0.19 16.34 0.15
C ARG A 39 0.47 15.51 -0.96
N ALA A 40 0.21 14.21 -1.00
CA ALA A 40 0.70 13.34 -2.07
C ALA A 40 0.06 13.62 -3.44
N ALA A 41 -1.23 14.01 -3.46
CA ALA A 41 -1.99 14.30 -4.67
C ALA A 41 -1.71 15.70 -5.25
N ILE A 42 -1.37 16.66 -4.41
CA ILE A 42 -1.15 18.07 -4.82
C ILE A 42 -0.16 18.22 -5.96
N PRO A 43 1.03 17.58 -5.98
CA PRO A 43 1.98 17.73 -7.08
C PRO A 43 1.42 17.35 -8.44
N THR A 44 0.58 16.32 -8.53
CA THR A 44 -0.08 15.92 -9.77
C THR A 44 -1.06 16.99 -10.25
N ILE A 45 -1.86 17.54 -9.33
CA ILE A 45 -2.83 18.60 -9.63
C ILE A 45 -2.11 19.86 -10.09
N GLU A 46 -1.05 20.26 -9.41
CA GLU A 46 -0.23 21.41 -9.77
C GLU A 46 0.43 21.23 -11.15
N ALA A 47 0.98 20.05 -11.44
CA ALA A 47 1.57 19.75 -12.75
C ALA A 47 0.55 19.91 -13.88
N ALA A 48 -0.70 19.48 -13.69
CA ALA A 48 -1.76 19.66 -14.67
C ALA A 48 -2.15 21.13 -14.84
N ILE A 49 -2.20 21.90 -13.75
CA ILE A 49 -2.45 23.36 -13.80
C ILE A 49 -1.35 24.07 -14.56
N GLU A 50 -0.10 23.78 -14.24
CA GLU A 50 1.08 24.39 -14.88
C GLU A 50 1.18 24.05 -16.37
N ALA A 51 0.73 22.85 -16.75
CA ALA A 51 0.63 22.44 -18.15
C ALA A 51 -0.48 23.17 -18.93
N GLY A 52 -1.29 24.00 -18.26
CA GLY A 52 -2.36 24.76 -18.89
C GLY A 52 -3.64 23.97 -19.14
N ALA A 53 -3.83 22.87 -18.44
CA ALA A 53 -5.04 22.06 -18.53
C ALA A 53 -6.23 22.71 -17.80
N LYS A 54 -7.43 22.31 -18.19
CA LYS A 54 -8.68 22.51 -17.43
C LYS A 54 -8.85 21.34 -16.51
N VAL A 55 -8.63 21.54 -15.20
CA VAL A 55 -8.41 20.43 -14.24
C VAL A 55 -9.69 20.08 -13.50
N MET A 56 -10.08 18.84 -13.62
CA MET A 56 -11.12 18.19 -12.82
C MET A 56 -10.50 17.07 -12.00
N VAL A 57 -10.96 16.90 -10.77
CA VAL A 57 -10.47 15.87 -9.84
C VAL A 57 -11.66 15.09 -9.31
N MET A 58 -11.56 13.77 -9.28
CA MET A 58 -12.53 12.88 -8.65
C MET A 58 -11.88 11.94 -7.65
N SER A 59 -12.60 11.63 -6.60
CA SER A 59 -12.21 10.69 -5.56
C SER A 59 -13.43 10.11 -4.87
N HIS A 60 -13.22 9.01 -4.17
CA HIS A 60 -14.16 8.52 -3.19
C HIS A 60 -13.80 9.04 -1.79
N LEU A 61 -14.78 9.01 -0.89
CA LEU A 61 -14.62 9.24 0.54
C LEU A 61 -15.51 8.26 1.29
N GLY A 62 -14.91 7.43 2.16
CA GLY A 62 -15.63 6.48 2.98
C GLY A 62 -16.41 5.42 2.17
N ARG A 63 -17.52 4.98 2.75
CA ARG A 63 -18.35 3.91 2.19
C ARG A 63 -19.84 4.30 2.18
N PRO A 64 -20.24 5.29 1.38
CA PRO A 64 -21.62 5.69 1.29
C PRO A 64 -22.49 4.61 0.65
N VAL A 65 -23.80 4.77 0.83
CA VAL A 65 -24.81 4.05 0.04
C VAL A 65 -24.91 4.72 -1.33
N GLU A 66 -24.72 3.95 -2.41
CA GLU A 66 -24.82 4.47 -3.77
C GLU A 66 -26.22 5.03 -4.07
N GLY A 67 -26.28 6.21 -4.66
CA GLY A 67 -27.50 6.93 -4.97
C GLY A 67 -28.08 7.74 -3.83
N VAL A 68 -27.39 7.78 -2.68
CA VAL A 68 -27.82 8.56 -1.50
C VAL A 68 -26.73 9.55 -1.13
N PHE A 69 -27.08 10.83 -1.10
CA PHE A 69 -26.20 11.88 -0.60
C PHE A 69 -26.06 11.77 0.91
N ASP A 70 -24.83 11.88 1.42
CA ASP A 70 -24.49 11.88 2.82
C ASP A 70 -23.53 13.05 3.12
N GLU A 71 -23.98 14.03 3.88
CA GLU A 71 -23.20 15.22 4.22
C GLU A 71 -21.88 14.86 4.91
N GLU A 72 -21.85 13.82 5.74
CA GLU A 72 -20.65 13.40 6.46
C GLU A 72 -19.58 12.81 5.52
N LEU A 73 -19.99 12.36 4.34
CA LEU A 73 -19.13 11.79 3.32
C LEU A 73 -18.96 12.69 2.09
N SER A 74 -19.33 13.97 2.22
CA SER A 74 -19.06 15.00 1.21
C SER A 74 -17.57 15.32 1.13
N LEU A 75 -17.07 15.58 -0.08
CA LEU A 75 -15.71 16.06 -0.30
C LEU A 75 -15.52 17.55 -0.02
N GLN A 76 -16.52 18.26 0.49
CA GLN A 76 -16.40 19.70 0.79
C GLN A 76 -15.20 20.02 1.70
N PRO A 77 -14.95 19.28 2.81
CA PRO A 77 -13.78 19.56 3.64
C PRO A 77 -12.43 19.39 2.92
N VAL A 78 -12.37 18.45 1.96
CA VAL A 78 -11.19 18.25 1.11
C VAL A 78 -11.01 19.42 0.14
N VAL A 79 -12.11 19.91 -0.44
CA VAL A 79 -12.12 21.10 -1.30
C VAL A 79 -11.63 22.33 -0.53
N ASP A 80 -12.10 22.52 0.69
CA ASP A 80 -11.68 23.64 1.55
C ASP A 80 -10.17 23.56 1.84
N TYR A 81 -9.65 22.38 2.11
CA TYR A 81 -8.21 22.16 2.28
C TYR A 81 -7.43 22.50 1.00
N LEU A 82 -7.84 21.95 -0.14
CA LEU A 82 -7.16 22.18 -1.43
C LEU A 82 -7.21 23.66 -1.85
N ASN A 83 -8.30 24.34 -1.55
CA ASN A 83 -8.43 25.77 -1.86
C ASN A 83 -7.48 26.65 -1.04
N GLN A 84 -7.01 26.17 0.11
CA GLN A 84 -5.97 26.83 0.90
C GLN A 84 -4.56 26.44 0.44
N ALA A 85 -4.39 25.22 -0.04
CA ALA A 85 -3.09 24.67 -0.39
C ALA A 85 -2.65 25.02 -1.83
N LEU A 86 -3.60 25.18 -2.76
CA LEU A 86 -3.30 25.48 -4.17
C LEU A 86 -3.36 27.00 -4.43
N SER A 87 -2.61 27.44 -5.43
CA SER A 87 -2.55 28.86 -5.85
C SER A 87 -3.70 29.29 -6.77
N VAL A 88 -4.62 28.38 -7.08
CA VAL A 88 -5.80 28.62 -7.92
C VAL A 88 -7.07 28.29 -7.17
N PRO A 89 -8.23 28.86 -7.52
CA PRO A 89 -9.49 28.54 -6.86
C PRO A 89 -9.88 27.08 -7.09
N VAL A 90 -10.40 26.46 -6.04
CA VAL A 90 -10.91 25.08 -6.04
C VAL A 90 -12.37 25.12 -5.63
N ARG A 91 -13.24 24.50 -6.39
CA ARG A 91 -14.67 24.39 -6.08
C ARG A 91 -15.18 22.96 -6.17
N LEU A 92 -16.25 22.67 -5.42
CA LEU A 92 -16.97 21.40 -5.48
C LEU A 92 -18.06 21.47 -6.55
N ALA A 93 -18.14 20.46 -7.42
CA ALA A 93 -19.26 20.25 -8.32
C ALA A 93 -20.09 19.06 -7.82
N ARG A 94 -21.35 19.29 -7.48
CA ARG A 94 -22.27 18.24 -7.01
C ARG A 94 -22.93 17.50 -8.16
N ASP A 95 -23.38 18.24 -9.16
CA ASP A 95 -24.03 17.72 -10.36
C ASP A 95 -23.08 17.88 -11.54
N TYR A 96 -22.40 16.81 -11.93
CA TYR A 96 -21.34 16.85 -12.95
C TYR A 96 -21.52 15.86 -14.10
N LEU A 97 -22.37 14.84 -13.95
CA LEU A 97 -22.46 13.77 -14.95
C LEU A 97 -22.98 14.24 -16.32
N ASP A 98 -23.81 15.29 -16.32
CA ASP A 98 -24.36 15.88 -17.55
C ASP A 98 -23.48 16.99 -18.14
N GLY A 99 -22.31 17.23 -17.53
CA GLY A 99 -21.36 18.23 -17.94
C GLY A 99 -20.98 19.19 -16.82
N VAL A 100 -19.78 19.72 -16.89
CA VAL A 100 -19.28 20.73 -15.94
C VAL A 100 -18.40 21.73 -16.69
N ASP A 101 -18.64 23.03 -16.43
CA ASP A 101 -17.76 24.07 -16.95
C ASP A 101 -16.49 24.15 -16.10
N VAL A 102 -15.36 24.14 -16.75
CA VAL A 102 -14.04 24.27 -16.10
C VAL A 102 -13.26 25.39 -16.77
N ASN A 103 -12.85 26.37 -16.00
CA ASN A 103 -12.04 27.48 -16.49
C ASN A 103 -10.55 27.15 -16.42
N ASN A 104 -9.76 27.88 -17.22
CA ASN A 104 -8.32 27.84 -17.07
C ASN A 104 -7.93 28.37 -15.70
N ARG A 105 -6.93 27.75 -15.06
CA ARG A 105 -6.46 28.09 -13.71
C ARG A 105 -7.56 27.99 -12.64
N GLU A 106 -8.38 26.97 -12.76
CA GLU A 106 -9.38 26.56 -11.79
C GLU A 106 -9.28 25.04 -11.59
N VAL A 107 -9.58 24.54 -10.40
CA VAL A 107 -9.74 23.11 -10.14
C VAL A 107 -11.19 22.86 -9.71
N VAL A 108 -11.84 21.94 -10.42
CA VAL A 108 -13.16 21.46 -10.07
C VAL A 108 -13.06 20.06 -9.47
N VAL A 109 -13.45 19.90 -8.22
CA VAL A 109 -13.52 18.60 -7.56
C VAL A 109 -14.94 18.09 -7.65
N PHE A 110 -15.14 16.90 -8.17
CA PHE A 110 -16.44 16.25 -8.21
C PHE A 110 -16.83 15.77 -6.81
N GLU A 111 -18.10 15.93 -6.45
CA GLU A 111 -18.62 15.34 -5.21
C GLU A 111 -18.40 13.83 -5.22
N ASN A 112 -18.24 13.25 -4.03
CA ASN A 112 -17.89 11.86 -3.80
C ASN A 112 -18.40 10.91 -4.89
N ILE A 113 -17.48 10.35 -5.65
CA ILE A 113 -17.81 9.50 -6.82
C ILE A 113 -18.65 8.28 -6.42
N ARG A 114 -18.57 7.84 -5.17
CA ARG A 114 -19.35 6.71 -4.64
C ARG A 114 -20.80 7.05 -4.32
N PHE A 115 -21.22 8.32 -4.44
CA PHE A 115 -22.64 8.66 -4.43
C PHE A 115 -23.35 8.23 -5.72
N ASN A 116 -22.62 7.99 -6.80
CA ASN A 116 -23.20 7.55 -8.07
C ASN A 116 -23.46 6.03 -8.07
N LYS A 117 -24.67 5.68 -8.51
CA LYS A 117 -25.00 4.26 -8.75
C LYS A 117 -24.13 3.70 -9.87
N GLY A 118 -23.57 2.52 -9.64
CA GLY A 118 -22.75 1.84 -10.63
C GLY A 118 -21.25 2.02 -10.45
N GLU A 119 -20.79 2.92 -9.56
CA GLU A 119 -19.36 3.13 -9.32
C GLU A 119 -18.64 1.82 -8.92
N LYS A 120 -19.14 1.16 -7.88
CA LYS A 120 -18.51 -0.07 -7.37
C LYS A 120 -18.61 -1.24 -8.33
N LYS A 121 -19.64 -1.28 -9.16
CA LYS A 121 -19.90 -2.36 -10.14
C LYS A 121 -19.16 -2.15 -11.46
N ASN A 122 -18.40 -1.07 -11.59
CA ASN A 122 -17.76 -0.69 -12.85
C ASN A 122 -18.76 -0.59 -14.00
N ASP A 123 -19.87 0.10 -13.74
CA ASP A 123 -20.98 0.26 -14.70
C ASP A 123 -20.51 1.02 -15.93
N ASP A 124 -20.81 0.48 -17.11
CA ASP A 124 -20.36 1.04 -18.38
C ASP A 124 -21.02 2.39 -18.71
N GLU A 125 -22.30 2.59 -18.35
CA GLU A 125 -23.00 3.86 -18.60
C GLU A 125 -22.36 4.97 -17.77
N LEU A 126 -22.14 4.76 -16.47
CA LEU A 126 -21.44 5.71 -15.61
C LEU A 126 -20.01 5.98 -16.12
N ALA A 127 -19.30 4.95 -16.51
CA ALA A 127 -17.95 5.08 -17.07
C ALA A 127 -17.91 5.94 -18.33
N GLN A 128 -18.88 5.74 -19.24
CA GLN A 128 -19.02 6.57 -20.46
C GLN A 128 -19.38 8.02 -20.14
N GLN A 129 -20.27 8.24 -19.18
CA GLN A 129 -20.58 9.59 -18.72
C GLN A 129 -19.36 10.32 -18.16
N LEU A 130 -18.54 9.65 -17.33
CA LEU A 130 -17.28 10.20 -16.82
C LEU A 130 -16.27 10.46 -17.94
N ALA A 131 -16.11 9.54 -18.88
CA ALA A 131 -15.21 9.69 -20.00
C ALA A 131 -15.59 10.88 -20.91
N ALA A 132 -16.87 11.13 -21.10
CA ALA A 132 -17.38 12.25 -21.90
C ALA A 132 -17.05 13.63 -21.28
N LEU A 133 -16.73 13.69 -19.99
CA LEU A 133 -16.38 14.95 -19.31
C LEU A 133 -14.95 15.41 -19.59
N CYS A 134 -14.11 14.58 -20.16
CA CYS A 134 -12.68 14.87 -20.33
C CYS A 134 -12.14 14.51 -21.72
N ASP A 135 -11.04 15.14 -22.08
CA ASP A 135 -10.23 14.79 -23.25
C ASP A 135 -9.12 13.81 -22.84
N VAL A 136 -8.65 13.92 -21.59
CA VAL A 136 -7.63 13.04 -21.00
C VAL A 136 -8.08 12.59 -19.61
N PHE A 137 -8.08 11.27 -19.40
CA PHE A 137 -8.21 10.68 -18.07
C PHE A 137 -6.85 10.33 -17.50
N VAL A 138 -6.61 10.73 -16.25
CA VAL A 138 -5.38 10.45 -15.49
C VAL A 138 -5.70 9.59 -14.29
N MET A 139 -5.17 8.38 -14.25
CA MET A 139 -5.22 7.52 -13.07
C MET A 139 -4.00 7.78 -12.19
N ASP A 140 -4.22 8.31 -10.99
CA ASP A 140 -3.14 8.65 -10.06
C ASP A 140 -3.30 7.97 -8.68
N ALA A 141 -4.43 7.29 -8.47
CA ALA A 141 -4.81 6.70 -7.20
C ALA A 141 -4.35 5.23 -7.09
N PHE A 142 -3.08 4.99 -6.80
CA PHE A 142 -2.57 3.62 -6.63
C PHE A 142 -3.34 2.83 -5.56
N GLY A 143 -3.72 3.47 -4.44
CA GLY A 143 -4.46 2.83 -3.36
C GLY A 143 -5.79 2.17 -3.77
N THR A 144 -6.37 2.57 -4.90
CA THR A 144 -7.60 1.99 -5.46
C THR A 144 -7.38 1.20 -6.74
N ALA A 145 -6.15 1.06 -7.20
CA ALA A 145 -5.81 0.43 -8.48
C ALA A 145 -6.15 -1.06 -8.54
N HIS A 146 -6.30 -1.72 -7.39
CA HIS A 146 -6.70 -3.12 -7.26
C HIS A 146 -8.21 -3.35 -7.47
N ARG A 147 -9.00 -2.29 -7.62
CA ARG A 147 -10.45 -2.37 -7.81
C ARG A 147 -10.85 -1.93 -9.21
N ALA A 148 -11.60 -2.79 -9.91
CA ALA A 148 -12.24 -2.44 -11.17
C ALA A 148 -13.54 -1.70 -10.86
N GLN A 149 -13.49 -0.37 -10.85
CA GLN A 149 -14.64 0.51 -10.61
C GLN A 149 -14.80 1.50 -11.78
N ALA A 150 -15.96 2.16 -11.89
CA ALA A 150 -16.22 3.08 -12.99
C ALA A 150 -15.18 4.21 -13.05
N SER A 151 -14.79 4.79 -11.90
CA SER A 151 -13.82 5.89 -11.83
C SER A 151 -12.35 5.49 -11.91
N THR A 152 -12.02 4.20 -11.83
CA THR A 152 -10.64 3.71 -11.86
C THR A 152 -10.32 2.89 -13.09
N HIS A 153 -11.25 2.11 -13.59
CA HIS A 153 -11.11 1.20 -14.72
C HIS A 153 -12.00 1.58 -15.90
N GLY A 154 -13.31 1.65 -15.68
CA GLY A 154 -14.28 1.87 -16.75
C GLY A 154 -14.05 3.17 -17.51
N VAL A 155 -13.79 4.28 -16.80
CA VAL A 155 -13.49 5.57 -17.43
C VAL A 155 -12.25 5.48 -18.34
N ALA A 156 -11.22 4.75 -17.94
CA ALA A 156 -10.02 4.53 -18.75
C ALA A 156 -10.30 3.74 -20.03
N LYS A 157 -11.28 2.83 -19.96
CA LYS A 157 -11.71 2.06 -21.13
C LYS A 157 -12.35 2.94 -22.22
N TYR A 158 -13.10 3.97 -21.82
CA TYR A 158 -13.92 4.80 -22.74
C TYR A 158 -13.34 6.20 -23.02
N ALA A 159 -12.41 6.71 -22.21
CA ALA A 159 -11.78 8.01 -22.45
C ALA A 159 -10.98 8.00 -23.77
N ASP A 160 -10.93 9.13 -24.46
CA ASP A 160 -10.13 9.26 -25.68
C ASP A 160 -8.65 8.96 -25.41
N VAL A 161 -8.10 9.56 -24.34
CA VAL A 161 -6.74 9.29 -23.86
C VAL A 161 -6.82 8.90 -22.38
N ALA A 162 -6.10 7.83 -22.03
CA ALA A 162 -5.97 7.37 -20.64
C ALA A 162 -4.50 7.18 -20.29
N CYS A 163 -4.05 7.77 -19.19
CA CYS A 163 -2.66 7.73 -18.77
C CYS A 163 -2.51 7.57 -17.26
N ALA A 164 -1.28 7.28 -16.82
CA ALA A 164 -0.90 7.28 -15.43
C ALA A 164 -0.45 8.67 -14.98
N GLY A 165 -0.91 9.09 -13.82
CA GLY A 165 -0.38 10.28 -13.15
C GLY A 165 0.99 10.01 -12.53
N PRO A 166 1.71 11.07 -12.12
CA PRO A 166 3.04 10.95 -11.53
C PRO A 166 3.10 10.05 -10.30
N LEU A 167 2.07 10.09 -9.45
CA LEU A 167 2.02 9.28 -8.22
C LEU A 167 1.89 7.79 -8.54
N LEU A 168 0.98 7.43 -9.45
CA LEU A 168 0.84 6.06 -9.92
C LEU A 168 2.10 5.58 -10.65
N ALA A 169 2.68 6.40 -11.51
CA ALA A 169 3.90 6.06 -12.24
C ALA A 169 5.07 5.79 -11.28
N ALA A 170 5.25 6.60 -10.25
CA ALA A 170 6.28 6.39 -9.22
C ALA A 170 6.10 5.09 -8.44
N GLU A 171 4.84 4.75 -8.07
CA GLU A 171 4.52 3.46 -7.43
C GLU A 171 4.89 2.28 -8.33
N LEU A 172 4.50 2.32 -9.60
CA LEU A 172 4.78 1.25 -10.55
C LEU A 172 6.28 1.09 -10.81
N GLU A 173 7.01 2.19 -10.88
CA GLU A 173 8.47 2.18 -11.02
C GLU A 173 9.15 1.54 -9.80
N ALA A 174 8.76 1.96 -8.60
CA ALA A 174 9.32 1.43 -7.35
C ALA A 174 9.03 -0.07 -7.19
N LEU A 175 7.80 -0.49 -7.44
CA LEU A 175 7.40 -1.90 -7.37
C LEU A 175 8.10 -2.74 -8.44
N GLY A 176 8.25 -2.20 -9.64
CA GLY A 176 8.98 -2.84 -10.72
C GLY A 176 10.45 -3.04 -10.38
N LYS A 177 11.10 -2.02 -9.84
CA LYS A 177 12.50 -2.07 -9.39
C LYS A 177 12.69 -3.09 -8.26
N ALA A 178 11.71 -3.19 -7.35
CA ALA A 178 11.78 -4.11 -6.23
C ALA A 178 11.55 -5.58 -6.60
N LEU A 179 10.69 -5.89 -7.59
CA LEU A 179 10.22 -7.24 -7.82
C LEU A 179 10.47 -7.80 -9.23
N ALA A 180 10.42 -6.96 -10.26
CA ALA A 180 10.60 -7.44 -11.63
C ALA A 180 12.06 -7.64 -12.00
N ASN A 181 12.93 -6.76 -11.53
CA ASN A 181 14.38 -6.81 -11.80
C ASN A 181 15.17 -6.33 -10.57
N PRO A 182 15.04 -7.01 -9.42
CA PRO A 182 15.66 -6.57 -8.18
C PRO A 182 17.18 -6.72 -8.20
N ALA A 183 17.87 -5.76 -7.58
CA ALA A 183 19.26 -5.98 -7.14
C ALA A 183 19.27 -7.06 -6.05
N ARG A 184 20.08 -8.08 -6.21
CA ARG A 184 20.17 -9.21 -5.29
C ARG A 184 21.28 -9.01 -4.24
N PRO A 185 21.14 -9.57 -3.02
CA PRO A 185 20.04 -10.41 -2.54
C PRO A 185 18.73 -9.63 -2.38
N LEU A 186 17.60 -10.21 -2.78
CA LEU A 186 16.27 -9.72 -2.50
C LEU A 186 15.78 -10.32 -1.19
N VAL A 187 15.51 -9.46 -0.22
CA VAL A 187 15.02 -9.83 1.11
C VAL A 187 13.62 -9.25 1.31
N ALA A 188 12.67 -10.09 1.67
CA ALA A 188 11.33 -9.64 2.08
C ALA A 188 11.10 -9.88 3.56
N ILE A 189 10.34 -8.98 4.19
CA ILE A 189 9.82 -9.13 5.54
C ILE A 189 8.30 -9.16 5.44
N VAL A 190 7.68 -10.23 5.91
CA VAL A 190 6.22 -10.37 6.00
C VAL A 190 5.85 -10.64 7.45
N GLY A 191 5.30 -9.64 8.10
CA GLY A 191 4.77 -9.72 9.45
C GLY A 191 3.25 -9.73 9.46
N GLY A 192 2.68 -10.25 10.53
CA GLY A 192 1.25 -10.28 10.72
C GLY A 192 0.81 -11.34 11.71
N SER A 193 -0.50 -11.37 11.99
CA SER A 193 -1.05 -12.29 13.00
C SER A 193 -1.30 -13.70 12.46
N LYS A 194 -1.62 -13.85 11.16
CA LYS A 194 -2.10 -15.10 10.59
C LYS A 194 -1.49 -15.40 9.23
N VAL A 195 -1.01 -16.63 9.04
CA VAL A 195 -0.59 -17.18 7.74
C VAL A 195 -1.75 -17.13 6.74
N SER A 196 -2.96 -17.51 7.15
CA SER A 196 -4.14 -17.55 6.27
C SER A 196 -4.45 -16.22 5.59
N THR A 197 -4.19 -15.09 6.25
CA THR A 197 -4.42 -13.77 5.70
C THR A 197 -3.31 -13.29 4.76
N LYS A 198 -2.14 -13.91 4.82
CA LYS A 198 -0.93 -13.55 4.07
C LYS A 198 -0.40 -14.69 3.19
N LEU A 199 -1.13 -15.80 3.09
CA LEU A 199 -0.65 -17.00 2.41
C LEU A 199 -0.23 -16.72 0.96
N THR A 200 -1.04 -16.00 0.21
CA THR A 200 -0.76 -15.67 -1.19
C THR A 200 0.48 -14.76 -1.31
N VAL A 201 0.66 -13.81 -0.40
CA VAL A 201 1.86 -12.97 -0.32
C VAL A 201 3.10 -13.82 -0.02
N LEU A 202 3.01 -14.72 0.98
CA LEU A 202 4.10 -15.62 1.36
C LEU A 202 4.50 -16.53 0.21
N GLU A 203 3.54 -17.13 -0.49
CA GLU A 203 3.79 -17.96 -1.66
C GLU A 203 4.44 -17.19 -2.81
N SER A 204 3.89 -16.03 -3.16
CA SER A 204 4.41 -15.20 -4.24
C SER A 204 5.84 -14.74 -3.96
N LEU A 205 6.08 -14.21 -2.76
CA LEU A 205 7.41 -13.72 -2.37
C LEU A 205 8.43 -14.86 -2.21
N SER A 206 8.05 -16.00 -1.62
CA SER A 206 8.96 -17.13 -1.45
C SER A 206 9.51 -17.68 -2.79
N ASN A 207 8.78 -17.43 -3.88
CA ASN A 207 9.22 -17.84 -5.22
C ASN A 207 10.30 -16.92 -5.83
N VAL A 208 10.43 -15.69 -5.35
CA VAL A 208 11.29 -14.67 -5.98
C VAL A 208 12.39 -14.13 -5.06
N VAL A 209 12.26 -14.29 -3.74
CA VAL A 209 13.23 -13.76 -2.77
C VAL A 209 14.37 -14.72 -2.48
N ASP A 210 15.51 -14.17 -2.08
CA ASP A 210 16.64 -14.95 -1.55
C ASP A 210 16.46 -15.28 -0.07
N GLN A 211 15.85 -14.36 0.69
CA GLN A 211 15.51 -14.54 2.10
C GLN A 211 14.12 -14.00 2.39
N LEU A 212 13.30 -14.77 3.08
CA LEU A 212 11.98 -14.34 3.55
C LEU A 212 11.96 -14.35 5.08
N ILE A 213 11.98 -13.18 5.68
CA ILE A 213 11.81 -12.98 7.13
C ILE A 213 10.33 -12.91 7.45
N VAL A 214 9.88 -13.77 8.36
CA VAL A 214 8.50 -13.77 8.85
C VAL A 214 8.43 -13.24 10.27
N GLY A 215 7.31 -12.59 10.63
CA GLY A 215 7.14 -11.97 11.94
C GLY A 215 5.75 -12.17 12.53
N GLY A 216 5.61 -11.92 13.83
CA GLY A 216 4.33 -12.00 14.55
C GLY A 216 3.78 -13.42 14.65
N GLY A 217 2.45 -13.56 14.61
CA GLY A 217 1.78 -14.86 14.63
C GLY A 217 2.14 -15.75 13.43
N ILE A 218 2.49 -15.14 12.30
CA ILE A 218 3.03 -15.88 11.14
C ILE A 218 4.31 -16.61 11.55
N ALA A 219 5.27 -15.92 12.16
CA ALA A 219 6.51 -16.53 12.65
C ALA A 219 6.24 -17.65 13.66
N ASN A 220 5.27 -17.49 14.54
CA ASN A 220 4.89 -18.50 15.52
C ASN A 220 4.41 -19.81 14.85
N THR A 221 3.68 -19.70 13.75
CA THR A 221 3.26 -20.85 12.94
C THR A 221 4.48 -21.55 12.33
N PHE A 222 5.47 -20.81 11.83
CA PHE A 222 6.73 -21.38 11.33
C PHE A 222 7.58 -22.00 12.43
N ILE A 223 7.62 -21.43 13.62
CA ILE A 223 8.30 -22.01 14.79
C ILE A 223 7.67 -23.35 15.16
N ALA A 224 6.33 -23.41 15.22
CA ALA A 224 5.59 -24.64 15.46
C ALA A 224 5.86 -25.68 14.36
N ALA A 225 5.92 -25.24 13.09
CA ALA A 225 6.24 -26.10 11.95
C ALA A 225 7.65 -26.73 12.06
N ALA A 226 8.58 -26.03 12.69
CA ALA A 226 9.92 -26.57 12.98
C ALA A 226 9.98 -27.55 14.15
N GLY A 227 8.85 -27.79 14.83
CA GLY A 227 8.72 -28.75 15.94
C GLY A 227 8.92 -28.16 17.33
N TYR A 228 8.99 -26.84 17.47
CA TYR A 228 9.10 -26.18 18.76
C TYR A 228 7.74 -25.90 19.38
N ASN A 229 7.72 -25.91 20.73
CA ASN A 229 6.55 -25.45 21.49
C ASN A 229 6.38 -23.94 21.34
N VAL A 230 5.15 -23.49 21.11
CA VAL A 230 4.81 -22.06 21.04
C VAL A 230 3.88 -21.63 22.20
N GLY A 231 3.59 -22.54 23.13
CA GLY A 231 2.76 -22.27 24.32
C GLY A 231 1.38 -21.77 23.97
N LYS A 232 1.01 -20.62 24.56
CA LYS A 232 -0.26 -19.91 24.29
C LYS A 232 -0.14 -18.84 23.19
N SER A 233 0.93 -18.85 22.42
CA SER A 233 1.13 -17.89 21.34
C SER A 233 0.03 -17.97 20.30
N LEU A 234 -0.28 -16.83 19.70
CA LEU A 234 -1.13 -16.78 18.51
C LEU A 234 -0.42 -17.50 17.36
N TYR A 235 -1.00 -18.57 16.86
CA TYR A 235 -0.54 -19.30 15.67
C TYR A 235 -1.69 -20.10 15.06
N GLU A 236 -1.51 -20.60 13.85
CA GLU A 236 -2.53 -21.37 13.15
C GLU A 236 -2.05 -22.83 13.02
N GLU A 237 -2.56 -23.69 13.89
CA GLU A 237 -2.21 -25.12 13.92
C GLU A 237 -2.53 -25.80 12.59
N ASP A 238 -3.67 -25.47 11.97
CA ASP A 238 -4.11 -26.05 10.69
C ASP A 238 -3.19 -25.69 9.53
N LEU A 239 -2.31 -24.69 9.66
CA LEU A 239 -1.39 -24.23 8.62
C LEU A 239 0.06 -24.56 8.89
N VAL A 240 0.36 -25.36 9.90
CA VAL A 240 1.72 -25.84 10.21
C VAL A 240 2.33 -26.61 9.03
N ASP A 241 1.56 -27.50 8.39
CA ASP A 241 2.03 -28.26 7.22
C ASP A 241 2.27 -27.35 6.02
N GLU A 242 1.46 -26.32 5.85
CA GLU A 242 1.64 -25.31 4.81
C GLU A 242 2.92 -24.48 5.05
N ALA A 243 3.23 -24.13 6.29
CA ALA A 243 4.48 -23.47 6.64
C ALA A 243 5.70 -24.34 6.32
N LYS A 244 5.64 -25.64 6.61
CA LYS A 244 6.69 -26.62 6.22
C LYS A 244 6.89 -26.65 4.69
N ARG A 245 5.78 -26.66 3.94
CA ARG A 245 5.81 -26.66 2.47
C ARG A 245 6.49 -25.39 1.94
N LEU A 246 6.17 -24.21 2.49
CA LEU A 246 6.76 -22.94 2.08
C LEU A 246 8.28 -22.91 2.34
N VAL A 247 8.74 -23.39 3.48
CA VAL A 247 10.18 -23.49 3.80
C VAL A 247 10.90 -24.40 2.82
N ALA A 248 10.36 -25.60 2.58
CA ALA A 248 10.94 -26.55 1.63
C ALA A 248 10.97 -25.98 0.21
N ALA A 249 9.92 -25.31 -0.23
CA ALA A 249 9.85 -24.69 -1.55
C ALA A 249 10.86 -23.54 -1.72
N ALA A 250 11.05 -22.72 -0.69
CA ALA A 250 12.04 -21.64 -0.69
C ALA A 250 13.45 -22.21 -0.80
N GLN A 251 13.78 -23.22 0.00
CA GLN A 251 15.09 -23.88 0.00
C GLN A 251 15.39 -24.59 -1.32
N ALA A 252 14.39 -25.21 -1.94
CA ALA A 252 14.54 -25.88 -3.25
C ALA A 252 14.90 -24.90 -4.38
N LYS A 253 14.60 -23.60 -4.21
CA LYS A 253 14.95 -22.53 -5.16
C LYS A 253 16.22 -21.76 -4.78
N GLY A 254 16.94 -22.22 -3.76
CA GLY A 254 18.17 -21.60 -3.28
C GLY A 254 17.96 -20.42 -2.31
N GLY A 255 16.72 -20.17 -1.91
CA GLY A 255 16.38 -19.20 -0.87
C GLY A 255 16.21 -19.82 0.51
N ASP A 256 15.75 -19.06 1.48
CA ASP A 256 15.46 -19.55 2.82
C ASP A 256 14.38 -18.69 3.52
N ILE A 257 13.74 -19.30 4.51
CA ILE A 257 12.87 -18.63 5.49
C ILE A 257 13.53 -18.87 6.86
N PRO A 258 14.45 -17.99 7.30
CA PRO A 258 15.21 -18.21 8.52
C PRO A 258 14.31 -18.17 9.75
N LEU A 259 14.52 -19.13 10.67
CA LEU A 259 13.78 -19.21 11.92
C LEU A 259 14.44 -18.37 13.01
N PRO A 260 13.66 -17.79 13.94
CA PRO A 260 14.19 -17.23 15.16
C PRO A 260 14.93 -18.27 15.99
N SER A 261 16.10 -17.91 16.54
CA SER A 261 16.82 -18.71 17.51
C SER A 261 16.41 -18.39 18.95
N ASP A 262 15.99 -17.16 19.18
CA ASP A 262 15.45 -16.64 20.43
C ASP A 262 14.21 -15.79 20.19
N VAL A 263 13.42 -15.67 21.24
CA VAL A 263 12.14 -14.95 21.24
C VAL A 263 11.99 -14.13 22.50
N VAL A 264 11.08 -13.16 22.48
CA VAL A 264 10.65 -12.42 23.67
C VAL A 264 9.21 -12.81 23.97
N THR A 265 8.99 -13.34 25.18
CA THR A 265 7.70 -13.86 25.63
C THR A 265 7.10 -12.99 26.72
N GLY A 266 5.78 -13.07 26.83
CA GLY A 266 5.00 -12.55 27.94
C GLY A 266 3.94 -13.57 28.37
N LYS A 267 3.33 -13.35 29.53
CA LYS A 267 2.26 -14.20 30.05
C LYS A 267 0.87 -13.67 29.75
N GLU A 268 0.78 -12.43 29.31
CA GLU A 268 -0.47 -11.74 28.95
C GLU A 268 -0.22 -10.75 27.80
N PHE A 269 -1.24 -10.48 27.00
CA PHE A 269 -1.21 -9.43 25.98
C PHE A 269 -1.57 -8.09 26.62
N SER A 270 -0.54 -7.39 27.14
CA SER A 270 -0.70 -6.15 27.89
C SER A 270 0.56 -5.29 27.78
N ALA A 271 0.38 -3.96 27.79
CA ALA A 271 1.48 -3.01 27.87
C ALA A 271 2.28 -3.12 29.18
N GLN A 272 1.72 -3.75 30.22
CA GLN A 272 2.36 -3.99 31.50
C GLN A 272 2.96 -5.40 31.61
N ALA A 273 2.79 -6.26 30.60
CA ALA A 273 3.36 -7.59 30.62
C ALA A 273 4.89 -7.55 30.75
N GLN A 274 5.43 -8.42 31.60
CA GLN A 274 6.87 -8.58 31.73
C GLN A 274 7.41 -9.36 30.55
N ALA A 275 8.43 -8.82 29.91
CA ALA A 275 9.11 -9.44 28.79
C ALA A 275 10.24 -10.35 29.29
N GLU A 276 10.32 -11.55 28.73
CA GLU A 276 11.40 -12.50 29.01
C GLU A 276 12.00 -13.01 27.69
N THR A 277 13.30 -12.86 27.56
CA THR A 277 14.03 -13.41 26.41
C THR A 277 14.33 -14.88 26.66
N LYS A 278 13.95 -15.72 25.71
CA LYS A 278 14.17 -17.17 25.77
C LYS A 278 14.73 -17.72 24.47
N SER A 279 15.49 -18.81 24.56
CA SER A 279 15.73 -19.66 23.39
C SER A 279 14.40 -20.20 22.87
N VAL A 280 14.26 -20.31 21.56
CA VAL A 280 13.08 -20.90 20.92
C VAL A 280 12.81 -22.36 21.43
N ALA A 281 13.87 -23.06 21.82
CA ALA A 281 13.77 -24.42 22.37
C ALA A 281 13.21 -24.48 23.80
N THR A 282 13.10 -23.36 24.50
CA THR A 282 12.70 -23.30 25.92
C THR A 282 11.37 -22.55 26.15
N ILE A 283 10.59 -22.33 25.12
CA ILE A 283 9.24 -21.72 25.23
C ILE A 283 8.38 -22.64 26.11
N ALA A 284 7.80 -22.07 27.18
CA ALA A 284 6.93 -22.79 28.10
C ALA A 284 5.47 -22.84 27.60
N ASP A 285 4.68 -23.76 28.15
CA ASP A 285 3.28 -23.96 27.75
C ASP A 285 2.37 -22.74 28.03
N ASP A 286 2.75 -21.90 28.97
CA ASP A 286 2.03 -20.67 29.33
C ASP A 286 2.64 -19.39 28.73
N ASP A 287 3.70 -19.52 27.93
CA ASP A 287 4.31 -18.39 27.23
C ASP A 287 3.51 -17.96 26.01
N MET A 288 3.56 -16.67 25.73
CA MET A 288 3.09 -16.06 24.49
C MET A 288 4.28 -15.35 23.83
N VAL A 289 4.62 -15.74 22.62
CA VAL A 289 5.70 -15.10 21.85
C VAL A 289 5.19 -13.80 21.25
N PHE A 290 5.80 -12.68 21.61
CA PHE A 290 5.40 -11.34 21.16
C PHE A 290 6.47 -10.62 20.34
N ASP A 291 7.72 -11.13 20.31
CA ASP A 291 8.79 -10.53 19.51
C ASP A 291 9.87 -11.56 19.22
N ILE A 292 10.71 -11.26 18.24
CA ILE A 292 11.99 -11.96 18.06
C ILE A 292 12.95 -11.52 19.17
N GLY A 293 13.85 -12.39 19.57
CA GLY A 293 14.87 -12.05 20.54
C GLY A 293 16.04 -11.27 19.93
N PRO A 294 16.96 -10.79 20.79
CA PRO A 294 18.08 -9.94 20.36
C PRO A 294 19.06 -10.67 19.44
N ASP A 295 19.31 -11.95 19.62
CA ASP A 295 20.22 -12.73 18.76
C ASP A 295 19.61 -12.90 17.35
N THR A 296 18.31 -13.18 17.29
CA THR A 296 17.55 -13.26 16.03
C THR A 296 17.53 -11.90 15.33
N ALA A 297 17.26 -10.84 16.06
CA ALA A 297 17.24 -9.48 15.50
C ALA A 297 18.61 -9.09 14.92
N ALA A 298 19.71 -9.43 15.60
CA ALA A 298 21.06 -9.20 15.10
C ALA A 298 21.36 -10.01 13.84
N ALA A 299 20.94 -11.28 13.78
CA ALA A 299 21.10 -12.13 12.60
C ALA A 299 20.30 -11.59 11.41
N PHE A 300 19.05 -11.19 11.62
CA PHE A 300 18.20 -10.61 10.58
C PHE A 300 18.71 -9.25 10.10
N ALA A 301 19.23 -8.41 11.02
CA ALA A 301 19.86 -7.14 10.68
C ALA A 301 21.04 -7.36 9.70
N LYS A 302 21.87 -8.37 9.91
CA LYS A 302 22.97 -8.70 8.98
C LYS A 302 22.46 -9.10 7.58
N ILE A 303 21.37 -9.84 7.51
CA ILE A 303 20.73 -10.19 6.23
C ILE A 303 20.29 -8.91 5.50
N LEU A 304 19.67 -7.98 6.23
CA LEU A 304 19.20 -6.70 5.67
C LEU A 304 20.35 -5.78 5.25
N GLU A 305 21.44 -5.74 6.02
CA GLU A 305 22.63 -4.95 5.69
C GLU A 305 23.30 -5.41 4.38
N GLN A 306 23.22 -6.70 4.07
CA GLN A 306 23.82 -7.30 2.87
C GLN A 306 22.85 -7.35 1.69
N ALA A 307 21.60 -6.95 1.87
CA ALA A 307 20.60 -6.98 0.83
C ALA A 307 20.88 -5.97 -0.29
N GLY A 308 20.48 -6.31 -1.51
CA GLY A 308 20.42 -5.37 -2.64
C GLY A 308 19.05 -4.70 -2.76
N THR A 309 18.02 -5.43 -2.40
CA THR A 309 16.62 -4.95 -2.37
C THR A 309 15.91 -5.49 -1.14
N ILE A 310 15.10 -4.64 -0.50
CA ILE A 310 14.28 -4.99 0.67
C ILE A 310 12.82 -4.64 0.39
N VAL A 311 11.93 -5.62 0.61
CA VAL A 311 10.48 -5.43 0.60
C VAL A 311 9.96 -5.65 2.02
N TRP A 312 9.42 -4.60 2.63
CA TRP A 312 8.97 -4.63 4.02
C TRP A 312 7.46 -4.48 4.14
N ASN A 313 6.81 -5.55 4.61
CA ASN A 313 5.37 -5.59 4.88
C ASN A 313 5.08 -6.26 6.22
N GLY A 314 4.98 -5.47 7.26
CA GLY A 314 4.58 -5.88 8.60
C GLY A 314 5.70 -5.97 9.62
N PRO A 315 5.37 -5.80 10.91
CA PRO A 315 6.30 -5.88 12.02
C PRO A 315 6.68 -7.33 12.35
N VAL A 316 7.75 -7.50 13.13
CA VAL A 316 8.19 -8.82 13.60
C VAL A 316 7.83 -9.09 15.06
N GLY A 317 7.09 -8.18 15.69
CA GLY A 317 6.61 -8.30 17.05
C GLY A 317 5.48 -7.32 17.35
N VAL A 318 5.00 -7.33 18.58
CA VAL A 318 3.94 -6.41 19.09
C VAL A 318 4.60 -5.08 19.46
N PHE A 319 5.05 -4.33 18.48
CA PHE A 319 5.85 -3.12 18.64
C PHE A 319 5.09 -1.94 19.29
N GLU A 320 3.78 -2.05 19.38
CA GLU A 320 2.94 -1.09 20.11
C GLU A 320 3.28 -1.06 21.60
N PHE A 321 3.78 -2.18 22.13
CA PHE A 321 4.32 -2.28 23.48
C PHE A 321 5.84 -2.26 23.41
N ASP A 322 6.48 -1.27 24.03
CA ASP A 322 7.92 -1.02 23.87
C ASP A 322 8.79 -2.23 24.23
N GLN A 323 8.41 -3.01 25.26
CA GLN A 323 9.14 -4.20 25.66
C GLN A 323 9.08 -5.35 24.61
N PHE A 324 8.15 -5.29 23.67
CA PHE A 324 7.98 -6.23 22.57
C PHE A 324 8.25 -5.58 21.20
N GLY A 325 8.86 -4.40 21.20
CA GLY A 325 9.16 -3.63 20.00
C GLY A 325 10.62 -3.64 19.56
N GLU A 326 11.53 -4.17 20.36
CA GLU A 326 12.99 -4.10 20.07
C GLU A 326 13.37 -4.84 18.77
N GLY A 327 12.72 -5.95 18.46
CA GLY A 327 12.93 -6.66 17.20
C GLY A 327 12.59 -5.82 15.99
N THR A 328 11.39 -5.26 15.95
CA THR A 328 10.94 -4.37 14.88
C THR A 328 11.80 -3.12 14.77
N LYS A 329 12.18 -2.52 15.91
CA LYS A 329 13.09 -1.37 15.95
C LYS A 329 14.46 -1.68 15.36
N THR A 330 15.04 -2.83 15.71
CA THR A 330 16.34 -3.26 15.19
C THR A 330 16.30 -3.47 13.68
N LEU A 331 15.26 -4.14 13.17
CA LEU A 331 15.09 -4.34 11.74
C LEU A 331 14.83 -3.01 11.02
N ALA A 332 14.02 -2.13 11.59
CA ALA A 332 13.77 -0.80 11.04
C ALA A 332 15.06 0.00 10.86
N HIS A 333 15.94 0.01 11.86
CA HIS A 333 17.24 0.68 11.78
C HIS A 333 18.20 0.00 10.81
N ALA A 334 18.18 -1.32 10.71
CA ALA A 334 18.98 -2.06 9.73
C ALA A 334 18.55 -1.72 8.30
N ILE A 335 17.25 -1.62 8.04
CA ILE A 335 16.72 -1.18 6.74
C ILE A 335 17.15 0.26 6.45
N ALA A 336 17.02 1.15 7.43
CA ALA A 336 17.38 2.56 7.30
C ALA A 336 18.86 2.79 6.98
N THR A 337 19.75 1.96 7.49
CA THR A 337 21.21 2.06 7.28
C THR A 337 21.72 1.20 6.13
N SER A 338 20.89 0.27 5.62
CA SER A 338 21.27 -0.56 4.47
C SER A 338 21.42 0.27 3.20
N SER A 339 22.37 -0.12 2.34
CA SER A 339 22.51 0.45 0.99
C SER A 339 21.49 -0.10 -0.01
N ALA A 340 20.65 -1.06 0.40
CA ALA A 340 19.63 -1.66 -0.44
C ALA A 340 18.58 -0.62 -0.90
N PHE A 341 17.99 -0.86 -2.08
CA PHE A 341 16.73 -0.22 -2.43
C PHE A 341 15.62 -0.82 -1.54
N SER A 342 14.98 0.01 -0.74
CA SER A 342 13.94 -0.43 0.20
C SER A 342 12.58 0.11 -0.18
N ILE A 343 11.59 -0.80 -0.21
CA ILE A 343 10.18 -0.44 -0.36
C ILE A 343 9.39 -0.98 0.83
N ALA A 344 8.56 -0.12 1.41
CA ALA A 344 7.71 -0.47 2.54
C ALA A 344 6.26 -0.13 2.26
N GLY A 345 5.35 -0.94 2.76
CA GLY A 345 3.91 -0.70 2.63
C GLY A 345 3.10 -1.50 3.63
N GLY A 346 1.84 -1.09 3.80
CA GLY A 346 0.92 -1.61 4.81
C GLY A 346 0.85 -0.72 6.04
N GLY A 347 -0.35 -0.67 6.67
CA GLY A 347 -0.62 0.26 7.77
C GLY A 347 0.31 0.08 8.97
N ASP A 348 0.54 -1.16 9.40
CA ASP A 348 1.41 -1.45 10.54
C ASP A 348 2.88 -1.12 10.23
N THR A 349 3.30 -1.31 8.98
CA THR A 349 4.65 -0.94 8.54
C THR A 349 4.85 0.57 8.61
N LEU A 350 3.89 1.35 8.12
CA LEU A 350 3.93 2.81 8.18
C LEU A 350 3.94 3.31 9.62
N ALA A 351 3.16 2.68 10.50
CA ALA A 351 3.15 2.98 11.94
C ALA A 351 4.53 2.73 12.59
N ALA A 352 5.19 1.64 12.24
CA ALA A 352 6.55 1.36 12.71
C ALA A 352 7.58 2.37 12.17
N ILE A 353 7.48 2.74 10.90
CA ILE A 353 8.33 3.77 10.29
C ILE A 353 8.19 5.11 11.03
N ASP A 354 6.96 5.52 11.34
CA ASP A 354 6.69 6.73 12.10
C ASP A 354 7.23 6.64 13.53
N LYS A 355 6.96 5.52 14.22
CA LYS A 355 7.43 5.32 15.61
C LYS A 355 8.93 5.41 15.74
N TYR A 356 9.67 4.87 14.78
CA TYR A 356 11.14 4.85 14.83
C TYR A 356 11.80 5.96 14.02
N GLY A 357 11.03 6.86 13.41
CA GLY A 357 11.52 8.08 12.78
C GLY A 357 12.44 7.86 11.57
N ILE A 358 12.17 6.85 10.75
CA ILE A 358 13.04 6.44 9.65
C ILE A 358 12.46 6.68 8.24
N ALA A 359 11.39 7.45 8.12
CA ALA A 359 10.71 7.66 6.85
C ALA A 359 11.62 8.18 5.72
N ASP A 360 12.53 9.08 6.04
CA ASP A 360 13.50 9.66 5.11
C ASP A 360 14.63 8.70 4.69
N LYS A 361 14.73 7.55 5.34
CA LYS A 361 15.75 6.52 5.06
C LYS A 361 15.22 5.34 4.25
N ILE A 362 13.91 5.27 4.04
CA ILE A 362 13.29 4.23 3.18
C ILE A 362 13.26 4.77 1.76
N SER A 363 13.71 3.98 0.79
CA SER A 363 13.79 4.42 -0.62
C SER A 363 12.42 4.77 -1.20
N TYR A 364 11.40 3.98 -0.89
CA TYR A 364 10.02 4.25 -1.28
C TYR A 364 9.03 3.71 -0.24
N ILE A 365 8.09 4.56 0.18
CA ILE A 365 7.00 4.19 1.08
C ILE A 365 5.70 4.18 0.29
N SER A 366 5.11 2.98 0.12
CA SER A 366 3.82 2.84 -0.55
C SER A 366 2.69 3.26 0.38
N THR A 367 1.82 4.12 -0.10
CA THR A 367 0.55 4.46 0.57
C THR A 367 -0.61 3.58 0.09
N GLY A 368 -0.33 2.63 -0.80
CA GLY A 368 -1.32 1.85 -1.54
C GLY A 368 -2.10 0.81 -0.74
N GLY A 369 -1.68 0.48 0.48
CA GLY A 369 -2.38 -0.47 1.35
C GLY A 369 -2.72 -1.79 0.65
N GLY A 370 -4.02 -1.99 0.35
CA GLY A 370 -4.51 -3.20 -0.31
C GLY A 370 -3.94 -3.42 -1.71
N ALA A 371 -3.75 -2.37 -2.50
CA ALA A 371 -3.15 -2.48 -3.83
C ALA A 371 -1.68 -2.92 -3.76
N PHE A 372 -0.93 -2.43 -2.78
CA PHE A 372 0.43 -2.88 -2.51
C PHE A 372 0.47 -4.39 -2.18
N LEU A 373 -0.41 -4.85 -1.30
CA LEU A 373 -0.51 -6.27 -0.95
C LEU A 373 -0.89 -7.14 -2.16
N GLU A 374 -1.89 -6.74 -2.94
CA GLU A 374 -2.29 -7.48 -4.14
C GLU A 374 -1.18 -7.52 -5.20
N PHE A 375 -0.40 -6.45 -5.31
CA PHE A 375 0.78 -6.47 -6.16
C PHE A 375 1.84 -7.48 -5.66
N LEU A 376 2.10 -7.53 -4.34
CA LEU A 376 3.00 -8.52 -3.74
C LEU A 376 2.49 -9.95 -3.91
N GLU A 377 1.18 -10.14 -3.98
CA GLU A 377 0.54 -11.43 -4.29
C GLU A 377 0.70 -11.86 -5.76
N GLY A 378 1.30 -11.03 -6.59
CA GLY A 378 1.47 -11.27 -8.02
C GLY A 378 0.19 -11.03 -8.84
N LYS A 379 -0.83 -10.41 -8.25
CA LYS A 379 -2.08 -10.09 -8.94
C LYS A 379 -1.89 -8.91 -9.89
N LYS A 380 -2.56 -8.99 -11.03
CA LYS A 380 -2.65 -7.89 -11.97
C LYS A 380 -3.67 -6.87 -11.46
N LEU A 381 -3.25 -5.62 -11.27
CA LEU A 381 -4.13 -4.55 -10.80
C LEU A 381 -5.02 -4.05 -11.96
N PRO A 382 -6.35 -4.10 -11.85
CA PRO A 382 -7.25 -3.76 -12.95
C PRO A 382 -7.03 -2.37 -13.54
N ALA A 383 -6.84 -1.36 -12.69
CA ALA A 383 -6.61 0.01 -13.17
C ALA A 383 -5.29 0.20 -13.90
N VAL A 384 -4.27 -0.61 -13.58
CA VAL A 384 -2.99 -0.63 -14.31
C VAL A 384 -3.14 -1.42 -15.60
N ALA A 385 -3.80 -2.56 -15.55
CA ALA A 385 -4.02 -3.42 -16.71
C ALA A 385 -4.71 -2.69 -17.86
N ILE A 386 -5.75 -1.91 -17.55
CA ILE A 386 -6.45 -1.13 -18.59
C ILE A 386 -5.57 -0.04 -19.21
N LEU A 387 -4.71 0.61 -18.42
CA LEU A 387 -3.77 1.61 -18.94
C LEU A 387 -2.71 0.97 -19.85
N GLU A 388 -2.23 -0.22 -19.51
CA GLU A 388 -1.32 -1.00 -20.37
C GLU A 388 -1.98 -1.39 -21.69
N GLU A 389 -3.23 -1.88 -21.62
CA GLU A 389 -4.02 -2.22 -22.80
C GLU A 389 -4.22 -0.99 -23.71
N ARG A 390 -4.56 0.16 -23.13
CA ARG A 390 -4.75 1.40 -23.87
C ARG A 390 -3.46 1.90 -24.50
N ALA A 391 -2.31 1.73 -23.86
CA ALA A 391 -1.01 2.10 -24.40
C ALA A 391 -0.60 1.22 -25.61
N LEU A 392 -1.06 -0.01 -25.67
CA LEU A 392 -0.78 -0.93 -26.80
C LEU A 392 -1.68 -0.66 -28.01
N ASN A 393 -2.88 -0.12 -27.80
CA ASN A 393 -3.89 0.07 -28.83
C ASN A 393 -3.97 1.52 -29.35
N GLY A 394 -3.22 2.45 -28.79
CA GLY A 394 -3.11 3.84 -29.20
C GLY A 394 -1.81 4.12 -29.90
#